data_62b137c67b71795d96e93df8088d1a7e
#
_entry.id   62b137c67b71795d96e93df8088d1a7e
#
_cell.length_a   1.000
_cell.length_b   1.000
_cell.length_c   1.000
_cell.angle_alpha   90.00
_cell.angle_beta   90.00
_cell.angle_gamma   90.00
#
_symmetry.space_group_name_H-M   'P 1'
#
loop_
_entity.id
_entity.type
_entity.pdbx_description
1 polymer ?
#
loop_
_entity_poly.entity_id
_entity_poly.type
_entity_poly.pdbx_seq_one_letter_code
_entity_poly.pdbx_strand_id
1 'polypeptide(L)'
;MRKVKADCSDSTGRKEMHGAFWRDQALHDIMPAWLAHGINPASERFYTGLSRDWKPIGTTDQYPTMLGRHLFSLSAAYLLSGEERYLRLAKTTASYLIEHGWDHEFGG
;
A
#
# COMPACT_ATOMS: atom_id res chain seq x y z
N MET A 1 -15.58 -5.32 1.40
CA MET A 1 -14.49 -5.24 2.40
C MET A 1 -14.65 -6.35 3.42
N ARG A 2 -13.63 -7.15 3.59
CA ARG A 2 -13.65 -8.26 4.55
C ARG A 2 -13.64 -7.72 5.98
N LYS A 3 -14.56 -8.21 6.83
CA LYS A 3 -14.52 -7.88 8.26
C LYS A 3 -13.53 -8.79 8.96
N VAL A 4 -12.53 -8.19 9.57
CA VAL A 4 -11.60 -8.89 10.44
C VAL A 4 -12.15 -8.85 11.85
N LYS A 5 -12.31 -10.02 12.48
CA LYS A 5 -12.76 -10.08 13.88
C LYS A 5 -11.58 -9.82 14.78
N ALA A 6 -11.72 -8.85 15.66
CA ALA A 6 -10.83 -8.72 16.80
C ALA A 6 -11.08 -9.90 17.74
N ASP A 7 -10.08 -10.74 17.91
CA ASP A 7 -10.23 -12.08 18.48
C ASP A 7 -9.96 -12.13 19.98
N CYS A 8 -9.94 -10.96 20.65
CA CYS A 8 -9.62 -10.90 22.06
C CYS A 8 -10.55 -10.01 22.84
N SER A 9 -11.25 -10.60 23.78
CA SER A 9 -11.76 -9.89 24.94
C SER A 9 -10.98 -10.34 26.16
N ASP A 10 -10.49 -9.38 26.95
CA ASP A 10 -9.91 -9.66 28.25
C ASP A 10 -11.01 -9.95 29.28
N SER A 11 -10.61 -10.26 30.51
CA SER A 11 -11.52 -10.53 31.60
C SER A 11 -12.41 -9.32 31.99
N THR A 12 -12.12 -8.10 31.52
CA THR A 12 -12.90 -6.89 31.73
C THR A 12 -13.87 -6.61 30.57
N GLY A 13 -13.90 -7.47 29.55
CA GLY A 13 -14.74 -7.31 28.37
C GLY A 13 -14.19 -6.33 27.34
N ARG A 14 -13.01 -5.79 27.52
CA ARG A 14 -12.35 -4.94 26.51
C ARG A 14 -11.80 -5.81 25.39
N LYS A 15 -12.02 -5.38 24.15
CA LYS A 15 -11.39 -5.98 23.00
C LYS A 15 -9.95 -5.51 22.92
N GLU A 16 -9.02 -6.41 23.00
CA GLU A 16 -7.61 -6.13 22.73
C GLU A 16 -7.29 -6.37 21.27
N MET A 17 -6.57 -5.40 20.67
CA MET A 17 -6.11 -5.49 19.30
C MET A 17 -4.66 -5.97 19.29
N HIS A 18 -4.45 -7.25 19.00
CA HIS A 18 -3.11 -7.83 18.92
C HIS A 18 -2.42 -7.52 17.61
N GLY A 19 -1.11 -7.72 17.58
CA GLY A 19 -0.32 -7.61 16.35
C GLY A 19 -0.84 -8.51 15.24
N ALA A 20 -1.32 -9.71 15.57
CA ALA A 20 -1.93 -10.63 14.61
C ALA A 20 -3.20 -10.03 13.97
N PHE A 21 -4.03 -9.31 14.74
CA PHE A 21 -5.21 -8.61 14.21
C PHE A 21 -4.79 -7.55 13.18
N TRP A 22 -3.83 -6.71 13.52
CA TRP A 22 -3.38 -5.63 12.63
C TRP A 22 -2.72 -6.16 11.36
N ARG A 23 -1.92 -7.23 11.49
CA ARG A 23 -1.33 -7.91 10.34
C ARG A 23 -2.40 -8.49 9.42
N ASP A 24 -3.40 -9.15 9.97
CA ASP A 24 -4.51 -9.72 9.21
C ASP A 24 -5.32 -8.61 8.50
N GLN A 25 -5.60 -7.51 9.19
CA GLN A 25 -6.27 -6.35 8.62
C GLN A 25 -5.47 -5.79 7.43
N ALA A 26 -4.17 -5.63 7.58
CA ALA A 26 -3.32 -5.11 6.52
C ALA A 26 -3.24 -6.05 5.31
N LEU A 27 -2.98 -7.32 5.54
CA LEU A 27 -2.69 -8.28 4.47
C LEU A 27 -3.94 -8.87 3.79
N HIS A 28 -5.07 -8.91 4.48
CA HIS A 28 -6.29 -9.54 3.95
C HIS A 28 -7.40 -8.55 3.63
N ASP A 29 -7.25 -7.29 3.98
CA ASP A 29 -8.25 -6.26 3.73
C ASP A 29 -7.65 -5.04 3.02
N ILE A 30 -6.76 -4.31 3.67
CA ILE A 30 -6.25 -3.02 3.19
C ILE A 30 -5.39 -3.19 1.93
N MET A 31 -4.36 -4.02 1.99
CA MET A 31 -3.44 -4.19 0.85
C MET A 31 -4.12 -4.79 -0.38
N PRO A 32 -4.97 -5.83 -0.26
CA PRO A 32 -5.72 -6.32 -1.42
C PRO A 32 -6.62 -5.27 -2.06
N ALA A 33 -7.27 -4.41 -1.27
CA ALA A 33 -8.09 -3.32 -1.79
C ALA A 33 -7.26 -2.30 -2.58
N TRP A 34 -6.10 -1.92 -2.07
CA TRP A 34 -5.17 -1.04 -2.77
C TRP A 34 -4.65 -1.65 -4.07
N LEU A 35 -4.31 -2.94 -4.08
CA LEU A 35 -3.86 -3.62 -5.30
C LEU A 35 -4.98 -3.73 -6.34
N ALA A 36 -6.21 -3.94 -5.89
CA ALA A 36 -7.37 -4.06 -6.79
C ALA A 36 -7.80 -2.72 -7.38
N HIS A 37 -7.72 -1.63 -6.62
CA HIS A 37 -8.33 -0.35 -6.98
C HIS A 37 -7.37 0.83 -7.05
N GLY A 38 -6.25 0.77 -6.33
CA GLY A 38 -5.33 1.89 -6.18
C GLY A 38 -4.25 1.97 -7.26
N ILE A 39 -4.12 0.95 -8.10
CA ILE A 39 -3.09 0.83 -9.11
C ILE A 39 -3.72 0.78 -10.50
N ASN A 40 -3.18 1.58 -11.42
CA ASN A 40 -3.56 1.50 -12.82
C ASN A 40 -2.96 0.21 -13.42
N PRO A 41 -3.79 -0.74 -13.88
CA PRO A 41 -3.30 -2.02 -14.38
C PRO A 41 -2.46 -1.89 -15.66
N ALA A 42 -2.64 -0.83 -16.44
CA ALA A 42 -1.87 -0.62 -17.66
C ALA A 42 -0.44 -0.15 -17.39
N SER A 43 -0.24 0.70 -16.38
CA SER A 43 1.08 1.29 -16.05
C SER A 43 1.72 0.71 -14.80
N GLU A 44 0.97 -0.02 -13.99
CA GLU A 44 1.35 -0.48 -12.65
C GLU A 44 1.73 0.66 -11.69
N ARG A 45 1.27 1.87 -11.96
CA ARG A 45 1.48 3.05 -11.12
C ARG A 45 0.28 3.31 -10.24
N PHE A 46 0.53 3.84 -9.06
CA PHE A 46 -0.54 4.23 -8.16
C PHE A 46 -1.29 5.44 -8.71
N TYR A 47 -2.60 5.45 -8.54
CA TYR A 47 -3.41 6.64 -8.78
C TYR A 47 -3.10 7.68 -7.71
N THR A 48 -3.00 8.94 -8.11
CA THR A 48 -2.71 10.05 -7.20
C THR A 48 -3.95 10.49 -6.44
N GLY A 49 -5.09 10.43 -7.06
CA GLY A 49 -6.36 10.75 -6.44
C GLY A 49 -7.38 9.66 -6.67
N LEU A 50 -8.10 9.31 -5.61
CA LEU A 50 -9.19 8.34 -5.65
C LEU A 50 -10.40 8.89 -4.93
N SER A 51 -11.57 8.70 -5.52
CA SER A 51 -12.84 9.00 -4.87
C SER A 51 -13.14 7.96 -3.77
N ARG A 52 -14.20 8.24 -3.00
CA ARG A 52 -14.61 7.35 -1.92
C ARG A 52 -14.99 5.94 -2.40
N ASP A 53 -15.42 5.81 -3.64
CA ASP A 53 -15.77 4.56 -4.30
C ASP A 53 -14.65 4.00 -5.20
N TRP A 54 -13.42 4.39 -4.92
CA TRP A 54 -12.21 3.91 -5.59
C TRP A 54 -12.09 4.29 -7.06
N LYS A 55 -12.73 5.35 -7.50
CA LYS A 55 -12.58 5.85 -8.87
C LYS A 55 -11.44 6.85 -8.97
N PRO A 56 -10.56 6.74 -9.97
CA PRO A 56 -9.51 7.73 -10.19
C PRO A 56 -10.09 9.12 -10.45
N ILE A 57 -9.56 10.11 -9.75
CA ILE A 57 -9.93 11.53 -9.89
C ILE A 57 -8.70 12.43 -9.86
N GLY A 58 -8.83 13.61 -10.42
CA GLY A 58 -7.80 14.63 -10.36
C GLY A 58 -6.61 14.36 -11.28
N THR A 59 -5.44 14.77 -10.81
CA THR A 59 -4.21 14.71 -11.59
C THR A 59 -3.62 13.30 -11.68
N THR A 60 -2.83 13.06 -12.73
CA THR A 60 -2.00 11.86 -12.87
C THR A 60 -0.55 12.10 -12.44
N ASP A 61 -0.23 13.29 -11.93
CA ASP A 61 1.10 13.60 -11.43
C ASP A 61 1.50 12.66 -10.28
N GLN A 62 2.74 12.22 -10.31
CA GLN A 62 3.29 11.35 -9.27
C GLN A 62 4.14 12.16 -8.31
N TYR A 63 3.92 12.00 -7.03
CA TYR A 63 4.64 12.72 -5.99
C TYR A 63 5.63 11.79 -5.28
N PRO A 64 6.92 12.16 -5.18
CA PRO A 64 7.92 11.31 -4.52
C PRO A 64 7.54 10.88 -3.10
N THR A 65 6.93 11.78 -2.33
CA THR A 65 6.47 11.48 -0.97
C THR A 65 5.40 10.38 -0.96
N MET A 66 4.45 10.46 -1.88
CA MET A 66 3.40 9.45 -2.04
C MET A 66 4.00 8.10 -2.43
N LEU A 67 4.87 8.10 -3.42
CA LEU A 67 5.52 6.89 -3.92
C LEU A 67 6.40 6.24 -2.85
N GLY A 68 7.11 7.03 -2.06
CA GLY A 68 7.91 6.54 -0.93
C GLY A 68 7.05 5.84 0.11
N ARG A 69 5.88 6.37 0.42
CA ARG A 69 4.92 5.74 1.35
C ARG A 69 4.37 4.43 0.78
N HIS A 70 4.01 4.40 -0.49
CA HIS A 70 3.56 3.17 -1.15
C HIS A 70 4.66 2.12 -1.20
N LEU A 71 5.89 2.53 -1.49
CA LEU A 71 7.05 1.66 -1.48
C LEU A 71 7.27 1.03 -0.11
N PHE A 72 7.17 1.81 0.96
CA PHE A 72 7.23 1.31 2.33
C PHE A 72 6.13 0.27 2.60
N SER A 73 4.89 0.58 2.25
CA SER A 73 3.75 -0.33 2.49
C SER A 73 3.89 -1.64 1.72
N LEU A 74 4.30 -1.58 0.45
CA LEU A 74 4.54 -2.78 -0.36
C LEU A 74 5.68 -3.62 0.19
N SER A 75 6.77 -2.99 0.62
CA SER A 75 7.91 -3.69 1.21
C SER A 75 7.53 -4.36 2.53
N ALA A 76 6.80 -3.66 3.40
CA ALA A 76 6.29 -4.23 4.64
C ALA A 76 5.34 -5.39 4.40
N ALA A 77 4.44 -5.26 3.43
CA ALA A 77 3.52 -6.34 3.06
C ALA A 77 4.27 -7.58 2.56
N TYR A 78 5.33 -7.40 1.77
CA TYR A 78 6.18 -8.50 1.35
C TYR A 78 6.89 -9.17 2.54
N LEU A 79 7.48 -8.39 3.42
CA LEU A 79 8.17 -8.93 4.59
C LEU A 79 7.24 -9.72 5.53
N LEU A 80 5.99 -9.30 5.62
CA LEU A 80 4.99 -9.97 6.48
C LEU A 80 4.35 -11.19 5.82
N SER A 81 4.22 -11.22 4.50
CA SER A 81 3.45 -12.25 3.79
C SER A 81 4.30 -13.19 2.93
N GLY A 82 5.46 -12.74 2.47
CA GLY A 82 6.26 -13.46 1.48
C GLY A 82 5.66 -13.50 0.08
N GLU A 83 4.58 -12.75 -0.18
CA GLU A 83 3.93 -12.76 -1.49
C GLU A 83 4.71 -11.93 -2.52
N GLU A 84 5.16 -12.57 -3.58
CA GLU A 84 6.00 -11.99 -4.63
C GLU A 84 5.35 -10.79 -5.34
N ARG A 85 4.03 -10.72 -5.40
CA ARG A 85 3.33 -9.58 -6.02
C ARG A 85 3.68 -8.24 -5.36
N TYR A 86 3.86 -8.24 -4.05
CA TYR A 86 4.27 -7.02 -3.32
C TYR A 86 5.71 -6.64 -3.63
N LEU A 87 6.61 -7.61 -3.70
CA LEU A 87 8.00 -7.36 -4.05
C LEU A 87 8.13 -6.82 -5.48
N ARG A 88 7.40 -7.38 -6.42
CA ARG A 88 7.39 -6.92 -7.82
C ARG A 88 6.94 -5.47 -7.93
N LEU A 89 5.84 -5.13 -7.27
CA LEU A 89 5.32 -3.76 -7.27
C LEU A 89 6.25 -2.79 -6.53
N ALA A 90 6.89 -3.23 -5.45
CA ALA A 90 7.89 -2.43 -4.75
C ALA A 90 9.09 -2.11 -5.64
N LYS A 91 9.59 -3.09 -6.37
CA LYS A 91 10.68 -2.89 -7.34
C LYS A 91 10.28 -1.93 -8.46
N THR A 92 9.08 -2.07 -9.01
CA THR A 92 8.55 -1.18 -10.04
C THR A 92 8.46 0.27 -9.52
N THR A 93 7.94 0.45 -8.31
CA THR A 93 7.83 1.77 -7.68
C THR A 93 9.20 2.39 -7.40
N ALA A 94 10.13 1.60 -6.88
CA ALA A 94 11.50 2.05 -6.59
C ALA A 94 12.22 2.47 -7.88
N SER A 95 12.12 1.68 -8.94
CA SER A 95 12.72 1.99 -10.24
C SER A 95 12.17 3.29 -10.82
N TYR A 96 10.87 3.49 -10.73
CA TYR A 96 10.24 4.73 -11.18
C TYR A 96 10.73 5.94 -10.37
N LEU A 97 10.84 5.82 -9.05
CA LEU A 97 11.38 6.87 -8.18
C LEU A 97 12.83 7.24 -8.53
N ILE A 98 13.67 6.25 -8.76
CA ILE A 98 15.08 6.47 -9.12
C ILE A 98 15.17 7.17 -10.48
N GLU A 99 14.36 6.74 -11.44
CA GLU A 99 14.40 7.25 -12.82
C GLU A 99 13.83 8.67 -12.93
N HIS A 100 12.74 8.97 -12.22
CA HIS A 100 11.99 10.21 -12.39
C HIS A 100 12.01 11.14 -11.18
N GLY A 101 12.33 10.63 -10.01
CA GLY A 101 12.33 11.41 -8.77
C GLY A 101 13.69 12.02 -8.41
N TRP A 102 14.75 11.63 -9.09
CA TRP A 102 16.09 12.14 -8.85
C TRP A 102 16.44 13.21 -9.86
N ASP A 103 16.96 14.34 -9.39
CA ASP A 103 17.50 15.38 -10.26
C ASP A 103 18.93 15.03 -10.68
N HIS A 104 19.09 14.62 -11.93
CA HIS A 104 20.37 14.17 -12.46
C HIS A 104 21.34 15.32 -12.76
N GLU A 105 20.86 16.56 -12.78
CA GLU A 105 21.69 17.74 -13.02
C GLU A 105 22.25 18.31 -11.72
N PHE A 106 21.39 18.52 -10.71
CA PHE A 106 21.77 19.17 -9.46
C PHE A 106 21.83 18.23 -8.26
N GLY A 107 21.30 17.05 -8.36
CA GLY A 107 21.19 16.09 -7.27
C GLY A 107 19.98 16.36 -6.35
N GLY A 108 19.37 15.30 -5.83
CA GLY A 108 18.24 15.40 -4.91
C GLY A 108 16.88 15.23 -5.53
#